data_c8478c68c28bb5f4d1f7ec4974bc6acf
#
_entry.id   c8478c68c28bb5f4d1f7ec4974bc6acf
#
_cell.length_a   1.000
_cell.length_b   1.000
_cell.length_c   1.000
_cell.angle_alpha   90.00
_cell.angle_beta   90.00
_cell.angle_gamma   90.00
#
_symmetry.space_group_name_H-M   'P 1'
#
loop_
_entity.id
_entity.type
_entity.pdbx_description
1 polymer ?
#
loop_
_entity_poly.entity_id
_entity_poly.type
_entity_poly.pdbx_seq_one_letter_code
_entity_poly.pdbx_strand_id
1 'polypeptide(L)'
;MRWYLSWGPAMKAEEKDVNRKVKDPPFSSADVAEQKRLNSTGEAGVPWKKWGPYLTERQWGTVREDYSETGDAWNFFTHDQARSRAYRWGEDGIAGISDDKQRLCFALALWNGKDPILKERLFGLTNSEGNHGEDVKEYYFYLDSTPTHSYMKYLYKYPQAAYPYADLVETNRRRSKNDLEYELLDTGVFNEDRYFDVFVEYAKDGPEDILIRITAANRGPEAAELHLLPTLWFRNDWSLWIAQSNRAAKKPNLRQIEAAAGTTAVAATHPLLDELVLSCEGNVELLFTENETNHELLFFGQENESPYVKDGINDCIVQGNQGAVNPSKQGTKVA
;
A
#
# COMPACT_ATOMS: atom_id res chain seq x y z
N MET A 1 -2.91 -16.45 2.50
CA MET A 1 -2.76 -16.06 1.09
C MET A 1 -1.29 -15.70 0.87
N ARG A 2 -0.67 -16.24 -0.14
CA ARG A 2 0.75 -15.98 -0.45
C ARG A 2 0.84 -15.25 -1.77
N TRP A 3 1.69 -14.23 -1.83
CA TRP A 3 1.96 -13.41 -2.99
C TRP A 3 3.45 -13.42 -3.28
N TYR A 4 3.79 -13.37 -4.57
CA TYR A 4 5.19 -13.38 -5.01
C TYR A 4 5.40 -12.24 -6.01
N LEU A 5 6.45 -11.46 -5.81
CA LEU A 5 6.95 -10.50 -6.80
C LEU A 5 8.30 -11.01 -7.30
N SER A 6 8.38 -11.46 -8.56
CA SER A 6 9.59 -12.09 -9.11
C SER A 6 9.95 -11.61 -10.51
N TRP A 7 11.22 -11.79 -10.87
CA TRP A 7 11.80 -11.48 -12.17
C TRP A 7 11.88 -12.73 -13.06
N GLY A 8 11.34 -12.68 -14.28
CA GLY A 8 11.52 -13.71 -15.29
C GLY A 8 10.69 -14.98 -15.10
N PRO A 9 10.84 -15.99 -15.97
CA PRO A 9 10.04 -17.19 -15.96
C PRO A 9 10.27 -18.00 -14.68
N ALA A 10 9.18 -18.45 -14.06
CA ALA A 10 9.15 -19.21 -12.80
C ALA A 10 10.16 -20.36 -12.79
N MET A 11 11.15 -20.30 -11.92
CA MET A 11 12.05 -21.45 -11.68
C MET A 11 11.34 -22.45 -10.77
N LYS A 12 11.40 -23.72 -11.16
CA LYS A 12 10.90 -24.87 -10.36
C LYS A 12 11.68 -24.98 -9.08
N ALA A 13 10.98 -25.04 -7.94
CA ALA A 13 11.59 -25.35 -6.65
C ALA A 13 12.12 -26.80 -6.64
N GLU A 14 13.41 -26.98 -6.39
CA GLU A 14 13.99 -28.28 -6.05
C GLU A 14 13.86 -28.50 -4.54
N GLU A 15 13.20 -29.60 -4.15
CA GLU A 15 13.17 -30.09 -2.78
C GLU A 15 14.60 -30.47 -2.33
N LYS A 16 15.14 -29.76 -1.36
CA LYS A 16 16.38 -30.20 -0.66
C LYS A 16 16.07 -30.82 0.67
N ASP A 17 16.54 -32.07 0.79
CA ASP A 17 16.46 -32.96 1.93
C ASP A 17 17.08 -32.33 3.20
N VAL A 18 16.30 -32.23 4.27
CA VAL A 18 16.70 -31.62 5.56
C VAL A 18 16.90 -32.72 6.59
N ASN A 19 18.08 -33.32 6.60
CA ASN A 19 18.53 -34.11 7.76
C ASN A 19 20.05 -34.09 7.92
N ARG A 20 20.59 -33.06 8.59
CA ARG A 20 21.95 -33.09 9.12
C ARG A 20 22.01 -32.41 10.48
N LYS A 21 22.14 -33.18 11.54
CA LYS A 21 22.54 -32.69 12.86
C LYS A 21 23.99 -32.19 12.78
N VAL A 22 24.18 -30.87 12.79
CA VAL A 22 25.51 -30.23 12.89
C VAL A 22 25.62 -29.68 14.32
N LYS A 23 26.72 -30.00 15.00
CA LYS A 23 27.16 -29.31 16.23
C LYS A 23 27.62 -27.92 15.80
N ASP A 24 26.91 -26.90 16.25
CA ASP A 24 27.24 -25.52 15.92
C ASP A 24 28.55 -25.10 16.57
N PRO A 25 29.52 -24.56 15.78
CA PRO A 25 30.66 -23.82 16.32
C PRO A 25 30.18 -22.50 16.90
N PRO A 26 30.94 -21.85 17.79
CA PRO A 26 30.53 -20.54 18.34
C PRO A 26 30.28 -19.55 17.20
N PHE A 27 29.10 -18.92 17.18
CA PHE A 27 28.68 -17.98 16.15
C PHE A 27 29.71 -16.87 15.95
N SER A 28 30.34 -16.84 14.76
CA SER A 28 30.98 -15.62 14.27
C SER A 28 29.94 -14.69 13.69
N SER A 29 29.95 -13.40 14.02
CA SER A 29 29.05 -12.39 13.42
C SER A 29 29.14 -12.39 11.89
N ALA A 30 30.26 -12.78 11.31
CA ALA A 30 30.47 -12.91 9.87
C ALA A 30 29.64 -14.04 9.22
N ASP A 31 29.15 -15.02 10.01
CA ASP A 31 28.36 -16.15 9.50
C ASP A 31 26.85 -15.91 9.50
N VAL A 32 26.38 -14.80 10.10
CA VAL A 32 24.98 -14.43 10.12
C VAL A 32 24.54 -14.06 8.71
N ALA A 33 23.41 -14.60 8.26
CA ALA A 33 22.91 -14.42 6.90
C ALA A 33 22.72 -12.93 6.53
N GLU A 34 22.24 -12.11 7.47
CA GLU A 34 22.06 -10.68 7.26
C GLU A 34 23.40 -9.95 7.11
N GLN A 35 24.44 -10.34 7.88
CA GLN A 35 25.78 -9.77 7.73
C GLN A 35 26.37 -10.10 6.36
N LYS A 36 26.11 -11.30 5.82
CA LYS A 36 26.53 -11.68 4.46
C LYS A 36 25.83 -10.81 3.41
N ARG A 37 24.53 -10.49 3.58
CA ARG A 37 23.81 -9.58 2.70
C ARG A 37 24.39 -8.15 2.75
N LEU A 38 24.67 -7.65 3.95
CA LEU A 38 25.30 -6.33 4.12
C LEU A 38 26.68 -6.28 3.46
N ASN A 39 27.50 -7.30 3.65
CA ASN A 39 28.83 -7.38 3.02
C ASN A 39 28.71 -7.43 1.50
N SER A 40 27.76 -8.23 0.95
CA SER A 40 27.54 -8.30 -0.49
C SER A 40 27.05 -6.96 -1.08
N THR A 41 26.32 -6.17 -0.32
CA THR A 41 25.92 -4.82 -0.72
C THR A 41 27.13 -3.88 -0.82
N GLY A 42 28.02 -3.91 0.17
CA GLY A 42 29.20 -3.05 0.21
C GLY A 42 30.32 -3.48 -0.75
N GLU A 43 30.62 -4.76 -0.82
CA GLU A 43 31.77 -5.31 -1.57
C GLU A 43 31.44 -5.63 -3.03
N ALA A 44 30.26 -6.21 -3.29
CA ALA A 44 29.85 -6.67 -4.61
C ALA A 44 28.74 -5.81 -5.24
N GLY A 45 28.28 -4.75 -4.57
CA GLY A 45 27.23 -3.85 -5.07
C GLY A 45 25.86 -4.50 -5.26
N VAL A 46 25.57 -5.61 -4.57
CA VAL A 46 24.29 -6.32 -4.69
C VAL A 46 23.16 -5.40 -4.13
N PRO A 47 22.12 -5.06 -4.90
CA PRO A 47 21.18 -3.99 -4.54
C PRO A 47 20.06 -4.48 -3.61
N TRP A 48 20.39 -5.07 -2.44
CA TRP A 48 19.40 -5.55 -1.49
C TRP A 48 18.37 -4.50 -1.08
N LYS A 49 18.78 -3.23 -1.03
CA LYS A 49 17.90 -2.10 -0.66
C LYS A 49 17.13 -1.49 -1.83
N LYS A 50 17.23 -2.05 -3.04
CA LYS A 50 16.46 -1.56 -4.20
C LYS A 50 14.95 -1.57 -3.92
N TRP A 51 14.46 -2.56 -3.19
CA TRP A 51 13.10 -2.64 -2.69
C TRP A 51 13.08 -2.51 -1.16
N GLY A 52 12.14 -1.74 -0.63
CA GLY A 52 12.04 -1.52 0.81
C GLY A 52 10.78 -0.73 1.19
N PRO A 53 10.64 -0.39 2.49
CA PRO A 53 9.49 0.32 3.01
C PRO A 53 9.60 1.83 2.72
N TYR A 54 9.64 2.20 1.44
CA TYR A 54 9.83 3.59 1.00
C TYR A 54 8.52 4.35 0.82
N LEU A 55 7.37 3.71 1.05
CA LEU A 55 6.07 4.36 1.15
C LEU A 55 5.77 4.75 2.58
N THR A 56 4.98 5.79 2.75
CA THR A 56 4.37 6.13 4.05
C THR A 56 2.91 5.75 4.02
N GLU A 57 2.29 5.59 5.16
CA GLU A 57 0.85 5.31 5.24
C GLU A 57 0.00 6.58 5.10
N ARG A 58 0.63 7.74 5.14
CA ARG A 58 -0.04 9.05 5.15
C ARG A 58 0.69 10.09 4.30
N GLN A 59 1.13 9.73 3.09
CA GLN A 59 1.77 10.67 2.15
C GLN A 59 0.85 11.84 1.80
N TRP A 60 -0.47 11.61 1.71
CA TRP A 60 -1.46 12.65 1.44
C TRP A 60 -1.36 13.84 2.37
N GLY A 61 -0.89 13.63 3.59
CA GLY A 61 -0.65 14.70 4.56
C GLY A 61 0.56 15.58 4.26
N THR A 62 1.53 15.10 3.48
CA THR A 62 2.80 15.78 3.21
C THR A 62 2.87 16.44 1.82
N VAL A 63 2.07 15.97 0.85
CA VAL A 63 2.10 16.53 -0.52
C VAL A 63 1.36 17.86 -0.66
N ARG A 64 0.67 18.32 0.37
CA ARG A 64 -0.11 19.56 0.38
C ARG A 64 0.66 20.80 -0.01
N GLU A 65 1.90 20.88 0.43
CA GLU A 65 2.78 22.04 0.16
C GLU A 65 2.97 22.29 -1.34
N ASP A 66 3.03 21.22 -2.12
CA ASP A 66 3.20 21.30 -3.57
C ASP A 66 1.96 21.79 -4.32
N TYR A 67 0.79 21.66 -3.72
CA TYR A 67 -0.50 21.93 -4.38
C TYR A 67 -1.18 23.20 -3.86
N SER A 68 -0.66 23.81 -2.79
CA SER A 68 -1.24 24.99 -2.16
C SER A 68 -0.81 26.27 -2.87
N GLU A 69 -1.71 26.90 -3.59
CA GLU A 69 -1.47 28.20 -4.22
C GLU A 69 -1.32 29.34 -3.20
N THR A 70 -1.92 29.19 -2.02
CA THR A 70 -1.96 30.21 -0.96
C THR A 70 -0.90 30.00 0.12
N GLY A 71 -0.14 28.89 0.05
CA GLY A 71 0.80 28.49 1.08
C GLY A 71 0.16 27.86 2.31
N ASP A 72 -1.17 27.62 2.31
CA ASP A 72 -1.85 26.86 3.37
C ASP A 72 -1.71 25.36 3.13
N ALA A 73 -0.49 24.88 3.35
CA ALA A 73 -0.13 23.47 3.17
C ALA A 73 -0.92 22.52 4.05
N TRP A 74 -1.30 22.97 5.24
CA TRP A 74 -1.87 22.13 6.29
C TRP A 74 -3.36 21.79 6.11
N ASN A 75 -4.08 22.56 5.28
CA ASN A 75 -5.51 22.38 5.04
C ASN A 75 -5.84 22.22 3.54
N PHE A 76 -4.85 21.92 2.70
CA PHE A 76 -5.03 21.98 1.24
C PHE A 76 -6.06 20.97 0.73
N PHE A 77 -6.00 19.71 1.16
CA PHE A 77 -7.05 18.73 0.87
C PHE A 77 -7.24 17.73 2.00
N THR A 78 -8.44 17.15 2.06
CA THR A 78 -8.85 16.24 3.12
C THR A 78 -8.42 14.79 2.82
N HIS A 79 -8.50 13.93 3.83
CA HIS A 79 -8.33 12.49 3.68
C HIS A 79 -9.30 11.90 2.62
N ASP A 80 -10.56 12.37 2.56
CA ASP A 80 -11.52 11.92 1.57
C ASP A 80 -11.10 12.25 0.14
N GLN A 81 -10.59 13.46 -0.10
CA GLN A 81 -10.07 13.86 -1.41
C GLN A 81 -8.80 13.07 -1.82
N ALA A 82 -8.02 12.60 -0.84
CA ALA A 82 -6.79 11.84 -1.08
C ALA A 82 -7.00 10.54 -1.85
N ARG A 83 -8.16 9.88 -1.68
CA ARG A 83 -8.49 8.64 -2.41
C ARG A 83 -8.70 8.86 -3.92
N SER A 84 -9.12 10.06 -4.32
CA SER A 84 -9.46 10.42 -5.69
C SER A 84 -8.36 11.22 -6.41
N ARG A 85 -7.29 11.59 -5.70
CA ARG A 85 -6.20 12.42 -6.21
C ARG A 85 -4.91 11.60 -6.36
N ALA A 86 -4.32 11.55 -7.56
CA ALA A 86 -2.96 11.04 -7.77
C ALA A 86 -1.94 12.05 -7.23
N TYR A 87 -0.90 11.56 -6.56
CA TYR A 87 0.13 12.39 -5.96
C TYR A 87 1.31 12.61 -6.92
N ARG A 88 1.95 13.77 -6.77
CA ARG A 88 3.14 14.12 -7.53
C ARG A 88 4.42 13.56 -6.89
N TRP A 89 4.53 13.69 -5.57
CA TRP A 89 5.71 13.34 -4.79
C TRP A 89 5.37 12.21 -3.81
N GLY A 90 5.89 11.03 -4.08
CA GLY A 90 5.64 9.88 -3.25
C GLY A 90 4.23 9.29 -3.39
N GLU A 91 3.98 8.24 -2.66
CA GLU A 91 2.69 7.50 -2.60
C GLU A 91 2.44 7.05 -1.18
N ASP A 92 1.18 6.86 -0.81
CA ASP A 92 0.79 6.25 0.46
C ASP A 92 0.22 4.84 0.28
N GLY A 93 0.33 4.04 1.34
CA GLY A 93 -0.22 2.69 1.35
C GLY A 93 0.09 1.95 2.65
N ILE A 94 -0.89 1.20 3.15
CA ILE A 94 -0.75 0.43 4.39
C ILE A 94 0.24 -0.72 4.18
N ALA A 95 1.23 -0.85 5.06
CA ALA A 95 2.33 -1.80 4.93
C ALA A 95 3.06 -1.71 3.57
N GLY A 96 3.19 -0.51 3.03
CA GLY A 96 3.66 -0.29 1.67
C GLY A 96 5.14 -0.55 1.47
N ILE A 97 5.49 -1.12 0.31
CA ILE A 97 6.86 -1.24 -0.21
C ILE A 97 6.94 -0.70 -1.63
N SER A 98 8.11 -0.27 -2.05
CA SER A 98 8.38 0.14 -3.43
C SER A 98 9.83 -0.08 -3.82
N ASP A 99 10.16 0.13 -5.09
CA ASP A 99 11.53 0.37 -5.48
C ASP A 99 12.06 1.69 -4.86
N ASP A 100 13.38 1.86 -4.80
CA ASP A 100 14.05 3.02 -4.17
C ASP A 100 13.76 4.37 -4.84
N LYS A 101 13.06 4.37 -5.96
CA LYS A 101 12.58 5.57 -6.68
C LYS A 101 11.05 5.72 -6.62
N GLN A 102 10.37 4.83 -5.90
CA GLN A 102 8.91 4.81 -5.80
C GLN A 102 8.20 4.81 -7.17
N ARG A 103 8.73 4.04 -8.14
CA ARG A 103 8.10 3.92 -9.46
C ARG A 103 6.98 2.89 -9.45
N LEU A 104 7.27 1.72 -8.88
CA LEU A 104 6.30 0.65 -8.70
C LEU A 104 6.09 0.42 -7.21
N CYS A 105 4.85 0.52 -6.78
CA CYS A 105 4.42 0.50 -5.39
C CYS A 105 3.52 -0.69 -5.14
N PHE A 106 3.67 -1.31 -3.97
CA PHE A 106 2.79 -2.36 -3.48
C PHE A 106 2.37 -2.04 -2.05
N ALA A 107 1.08 -2.19 -1.75
CA ALA A 107 0.52 -2.04 -0.40
C ALA A 107 -0.74 -2.87 -0.23
N LEU A 108 -1.29 -2.89 0.97
CA LEU A 108 -2.54 -3.55 1.28
C LEU A 108 -3.68 -2.54 1.36
N ALA A 109 -4.78 -2.83 0.67
CA ALA A 109 -6.06 -2.20 0.93
C ALA A 109 -7.02 -3.18 1.62
N LEU A 110 -7.98 -2.67 2.39
CA LEU A 110 -8.86 -3.43 3.26
C LEU A 110 -10.30 -2.89 3.19
N TRP A 111 -11.28 -3.79 3.34
CA TRP A 111 -12.66 -3.39 3.57
C TRP A 111 -13.38 -4.41 4.48
N ASN A 112 -14.12 -3.91 5.45
CA ASN A 112 -14.82 -4.73 6.45
C ASN A 112 -16.33 -4.87 6.20
N GLY A 113 -16.81 -4.50 5.00
CA GLY A 113 -18.22 -4.51 4.66
C GLY A 113 -19.05 -3.38 5.28
N LYS A 114 -18.45 -2.50 6.10
CA LYS A 114 -19.16 -1.43 6.83
C LYS A 114 -18.49 -0.07 6.73
N ASP A 115 -17.18 -0.03 6.46
CA ASP A 115 -16.44 1.21 6.26
C ASP A 115 -17.00 1.93 5.03
N PRO A 116 -17.27 3.24 5.09
CA PRO A 116 -17.81 3.99 3.96
C PRO A 116 -16.83 4.13 2.79
N ILE A 117 -15.54 3.88 3.02
CA ILE A 117 -14.49 3.93 2.00
C ILE A 117 -13.52 2.75 2.15
N LEU A 118 -12.87 2.40 1.05
CA LEU A 118 -11.78 1.42 1.06
C LEU A 118 -10.60 1.95 1.89
N LYS A 119 -10.12 1.16 2.85
CA LYS A 119 -8.98 1.49 3.68
C LYS A 119 -7.68 1.21 2.92
N GLU A 120 -7.17 2.22 2.22
CA GLU A 120 -5.92 2.16 1.44
C GLU A 120 -4.77 2.95 2.08
N ARG A 121 -5.08 3.87 2.98
CA ARG A 121 -4.17 4.79 3.66
C ARG A 121 -4.62 5.07 5.06
N LEU A 122 -3.71 5.52 5.92
CA LEU A 122 -4.07 5.90 7.27
C LEU A 122 -4.85 7.21 7.28
N PHE A 123 -5.88 7.24 8.11
CA PHE A 123 -6.60 8.44 8.47
C PHE A 123 -5.82 9.24 9.52
N GLY A 124 -5.90 10.54 9.41
CA GLY A 124 -5.40 11.49 10.39
C GLY A 124 -6.14 12.80 10.25
N LEU A 125 -6.00 13.65 11.26
CA LEU A 125 -6.58 14.98 11.27
C LEU A 125 -5.71 15.95 10.47
N THR A 126 -6.31 16.92 9.81
CA THR A 126 -5.63 18.11 9.32
C THR A 126 -5.48 19.13 10.45
N ASN A 127 -4.65 20.17 10.26
CA ASN A 127 -4.38 21.16 11.32
C ASN A 127 -5.66 21.80 11.90
N SER A 128 -6.66 22.12 11.07
CA SER A 128 -7.91 22.73 11.50
C SER A 128 -8.93 21.75 12.11
N GLU A 129 -8.68 20.45 12.01
CA GLU A 129 -9.53 19.38 12.52
C GLU A 129 -9.10 18.92 13.92
N GLY A 130 -7.82 19.12 14.29
CA GLY A 130 -7.26 18.71 15.57
C GLY A 130 -7.12 19.87 16.57
N ASN A 131 -7.16 19.58 17.85
CA ASN A 131 -6.90 20.57 18.91
C ASN A 131 -5.39 20.73 19.20
N HIS A 132 -4.55 19.80 18.78
CA HIS A 132 -3.11 19.82 18.91
C HIS A 132 -2.35 19.82 17.56
N GLY A 133 -3.05 20.09 16.47
CA GLY A 133 -2.52 20.07 15.10
C GLY A 133 -2.80 18.78 14.37
N GLU A 134 -1.90 18.39 13.46
CA GLU A 134 -2.04 17.14 12.72
C GLU A 134 -1.72 15.92 13.58
N ASP A 135 -2.54 14.88 13.46
CA ASP A 135 -2.33 13.62 14.15
C ASP A 135 -2.94 12.44 13.37
N VAL A 136 -2.28 11.29 13.45
CA VAL A 136 -2.76 10.02 12.89
C VAL A 136 -3.65 9.32 13.92
N LYS A 137 -4.88 8.99 13.51
CA LYS A 137 -5.88 8.35 14.35
C LYS A 137 -6.05 6.86 14.02
N GLU A 138 -4.92 6.14 13.92
CA GLU A 138 -4.88 4.72 13.53
C GLU A 138 -3.94 3.94 14.45
N TYR A 139 -4.12 2.60 14.51
CA TYR A 139 -3.22 1.69 15.23
C TYR A 139 -2.49 0.77 14.25
N TYR A 140 -1.21 1.05 14.07
CA TYR A 140 -0.30 0.32 13.19
C TYR A 140 1.09 0.22 13.80
N PHE A 141 1.84 -0.81 13.44
CA PHE A 141 3.12 -1.11 14.07
C PHE A 141 4.10 -1.70 13.05
N TYR A 142 5.27 -1.11 12.96
CA TYR A 142 6.44 -1.74 12.34
C TYR A 142 7.04 -2.70 13.36
N LEU A 143 6.85 -4.00 13.13
CA LEU A 143 7.26 -5.02 14.10
C LEU A 143 8.71 -5.47 13.89
N ASP A 144 9.16 -5.52 12.63
CA ASP A 144 10.52 -5.94 12.28
C ASP A 144 10.96 -5.39 10.93
N SER A 145 12.24 -5.09 10.78
CA SER A 145 12.89 -4.78 9.52
C SER A 145 14.39 -5.03 9.62
N THR A 146 14.90 -5.94 8.80
CA THR A 146 16.34 -6.17 8.71
C THR A 146 17.05 -4.99 8.02
N PRO A 147 18.35 -4.76 8.31
CA PRO A 147 19.10 -3.66 7.72
C PRO A 147 19.15 -3.63 6.19
N THR A 148 19.01 -4.79 5.53
CA THR A 148 18.95 -4.91 4.05
C THR A 148 17.53 -4.95 3.50
N HIS A 149 16.50 -4.81 4.35
CA HIS A 149 15.10 -5.05 4.01
C HIS A 149 14.83 -6.45 3.44
N SER A 150 15.69 -7.44 3.80
CA SER A 150 15.48 -8.82 3.39
C SER A 150 14.32 -9.50 4.11
N TYR A 151 13.91 -8.95 5.25
CA TYR A 151 12.68 -9.28 5.95
C TYR A 151 12.08 -8.02 6.56
N MET A 152 10.75 -7.87 6.43
CA MET A 152 9.99 -6.79 7.05
C MET A 152 8.67 -7.34 7.55
N LYS A 153 8.18 -6.83 8.67
CA LYS A 153 6.91 -7.24 9.26
C LYS A 153 6.15 -6.05 9.81
N TYR A 154 4.87 -5.99 9.48
CA TYR A 154 3.96 -4.93 9.83
C TYR A 154 2.68 -5.48 10.43
N LEU A 155 2.05 -4.74 11.35
CA LEU A 155 0.74 -5.03 11.90
C LEU A 155 -0.15 -3.81 11.78
N TYR A 156 -1.35 -4.00 11.25
CA TYR A 156 -2.43 -3.02 11.28
C TYR A 156 -3.63 -3.58 12.04
N LYS A 157 -4.24 -2.76 12.90
CA LYS A 157 -5.47 -3.10 13.64
C LYS A 157 -6.67 -2.45 12.97
N TYR A 158 -7.50 -3.26 12.32
CA TYR A 158 -8.65 -2.77 11.56
C TYR A 158 -9.97 -3.06 12.29
N PRO A 159 -10.80 -2.04 12.59
CA PRO A 159 -12.10 -2.24 13.23
C PRO A 159 -13.05 -3.10 12.39
N GLN A 160 -13.96 -3.82 13.05
CA GLN A 160 -15.06 -4.54 12.42
C GLN A 160 -16.31 -3.67 12.19
N ALA A 161 -16.37 -2.49 12.79
CA ALA A 161 -17.40 -1.49 12.58
C ALA A 161 -16.98 -0.48 11.49
N ALA A 162 -17.92 0.37 11.05
CA ALA A 162 -17.60 1.51 10.21
C ALA A 162 -16.56 2.40 10.92
N TYR A 163 -15.55 2.84 10.19
CA TYR A 163 -14.51 3.68 10.75
C TYR A 163 -15.07 5.06 11.13
N PRO A 164 -14.82 5.57 12.33
CA PRO A 164 -15.50 6.74 12.89
C PRO A 164 -14.88 8.07 12.42
N TYR A 165 -14.70 8.28 11.11
CA TYR A 165 -14.04 9.47 10.53
C TYR A 165 -14.65 10.78 11.02
N ALA A 166 -15.98 10.92 10.90
CA ALA A 166 -16.68 12.15 11.28
C ALA A 166 -16.62 12.43 12.78
N ASP A 167 -16.77 11.41 13.61
CA ASP A 167 -16.71 11.55 15.08
C ASP A 167 -15.33 12.03 15.53
N LEU A 168 -14.25 11.46 14.97
CA LEU A 168 -12.88 11.88 15.26
C LEU A 168 -12.65 13.34 14.90
N VAL A 169 -13.09 13.77 13.68
CA VAL A 169 -12.95 15.16 13.23
C VAL A 169 -13.77 16.11 14.11
N GLU A 170 -15.06 15.84 14.28
CA GLU A 170 -15.99 16.74 14.99
C GLU A 170 -15.63 16.88 16.48
N THR A 171 -15.26 15.79 17.12
CA THR A 171 -14.93 15.81 18.54
C THR A 171 -13.63 16.57 18.79
N ASN A 172 -12.56 16.28 18.04
CA ASN A 172 -11.29 17.00 18.20
C ASN A 172 -11.42 18.49 17.86
N ARG A 173 -12.14 18.85 16.79
CA ARG A 173 -12.36 20.26 16.42
C ARG A 173 -13.05 21.09 17.51
N ARG A 174 -13.88 20.45 18.36
CA ARG A 174 -14.58 21.12 19.48
C ARG A 174 -13.74 21.24 20.73
N ARG A 175 -12.64 20.48 20.84
CA ARG A 175 -11.75 20.50 22.02
C ARG A 175 -10.82 21.72 21.98
N SER A 176 -10.51 22.23 23.17
CA SER A 176 -9.52 23.28 23.36
C SER A 176 -8.10 22.70 23.40
N LYS A 177 -7.09 23.55 23.30
CA LYS A 177 -5.68 23.13 23.47
C LYS A 177 -5.34 22.61 24.87
N ASN A 178 -6.22 22.82 25.86
CA ASN A 178 -6.04 22.31 27.22
C ASN A 178 -6.69 20.93 27.42
N ASP A 179 -7.51 20.46 26.48
CA ASP A 179 -8.14 19.17 26.52
C ASP A 179 -7.22 18.12 25.92
N LEU A 180 -7.28 16.89 26.43
CA LEU A 180 -6.61 15.74 25.79
C LEU A 180 -7.19 15.52 24.40
N GLU A 181 -6.41 14.97 23.50
CA GLU A 181 -6.91 14.55 22.20
C GLU A 181 -7.94 13.44 22.32
N TYR A 182 -8.87 13.39 21.38
CA TYR A 182 -9.84 12.30 21.24
C TYR A 182 -9.28 11.28 20.28
N GLU A 183 -8.98 10.10 20.81
CA GLU A 183 -8.30 9.04 20.09
C GLU A 183 -9.27 7.99 19.53
N LEU A 184 -8.80 7.17 18.61
CA LEU A 184 -9.59 6.09 18.03
C LEU A 184 -10.12 5.12 19.12
N LEU A 185 -9.36 4.87 20.19
CA LEU A 185 -9.80 4.06 21.32
C LEU A 185 -10.99 4.69 22.07
N ASP A 186 -11.03 6.02 22.16
CA ASP A 186 -12.10 6.73 22.88
C ASP A 186 -13.46 6.60 22.17
N THR A 187 -13.46 6.31 20.87
CA THR A 187 -14.68 6.07 20.08
C THR A 187 -15.39 4.76 20.44
N GLY A 188 -14.72 3.86 21.15
CA GLY A 188 -15.22 2.53 21.47
C GLY A 188 -15.24 1.54 20.28
N VAL A 189 -14.68 1.90 19.14
CA VAL A 189 -14.72 1.05 17.90
C VAL A 189 -14.03 -0.30 18.06
N PHE A 190 -13.13 -0.43 19.07
CA PHE A 190 -12.44 -1.67 19.44
C PHE A 190 -13.07 -2.41 20.63
N ASN A 191 -14.20 -1.95 21.16
CA ASN A 191 -14.84 -2.59 22.31
C ASN A 191 -15.16 -4.06 22.00
N GLU A 192 -15.06 -4.93 23.01
CA GLU A 192 -15.28 -6.36 22.92
C GLU A 192 -14.32 -7.05 21.91
N ASP A 193 -13.12 -6.50 21.73
CA ASP A 193 -12.10 -7.00 20.79
C ASP A 193 -12.59 -7.10 19.34
N ARG A 194 -13.59 -6.30 18.93
CA ARG A 194 -14.19 -6.32 17.60
C ARG A 194 -13.30 -5.66 16.53
N TYR A 195 -12.16 -6.30 16.28
CA TYR A 195 -11.19 -5.86 15.26
C TYR A 195 -10.46 -7.05 14.64
N PHE A 196 -9.75 -6.77 13.57
CA PHE A 196 -8.80 -7.67 12.94
C PHE A 196 -7.37 -7.23 13.23
N ASP A 197 -6.50 -8.17 13.61
CA ASP A 197 -5.06 -8.02 13.45
C ASP A 197 -4.68 -8.47 12.05
N VAL A 198 -4.12 -7.56 11.26
CA VAL A 198 -3.66 -7.83 9.89
C VAL A 198 -2.15 -7.69 9.84
N PHE A 199 -1.47 -8.83 9.74
CA PHE A 199 -0.02 -8.90 9.59
C PHE A 199 0.34 -8.95 8.11
N VAL A 200 1.34 -8.14 7.72
CA VAL A 200 1.96 -8.21 6.41
C VAL A 200 3.45 -8.49 6.59
N GLU A 201 3.92 -9.55 5.96
CA GLU A 201 5.31 -9.98 6.02
C GLU A 201 5.89 -10.00 4.61
N TYR A 202 7.09 -9.45 4.47
CA TYR A 202 7.89 -9.49 3.26
C TYR A 202 9.18 -10.24 3.55
N ALA A 203 9.53 -11.20 2.70
CA ALA A 203 10.79 -11.92 2.77
C ALA A 203 11.40 -11.99 1.38
N LYS A 204 12.67 -11.61 1.25
CA LYS A 204 13.39 -11.65 -0.02
C LYS A 204 14.19 -12.93 -0.18
N ASP A 205 13.96 -13.66 -1.26
CA ASP A 205 14.83 -14.73 -1.71
C ASP A 205 16.04 -14.18 -2.48
N GLY A 206 15.85 -13.03 -3.15
CA GLY A 206 16.87 -12.22 -3.80
C GLY A 206 16.57 -10.74 -3.70
N PRO A 207 17.44 -9.83 -4.16
CA PRO A 207 17.23 -8.39 -4.10
C PRO A 207 15.92 -7.92 -4.71
N GLU A 208 15.41 -8.66 -5.69
CA GLU A 208 14.24 -8.34 -6.49
C GLU A 208 13.19 -9.46 -6.51
N ASP A 209 13.39 -10.51 -5.73
CA ASP A 209 12.44 -11.60 -5.55
C ASP A 209 11.86 -11.53 -4.13
N ILE A 210 10.56 -11.18 -4.04
CA ILE A 210 9.91 -10.83 -2.79
C ILE A 210 8.70 -11.74 -2.56
N LEU A 211 8.74 -12.50 -1.47
CA LEU A 211 7.64 -13.28 -0.96
C LEU A 211 6.79 -12.41 -0.03
N ILE A 212 5.49 -12.40 -0.25
CA ILE A 212 4.54 -11.59 0.52
C ILE A 212 3.54 -12.52 1.21
N ARG A 213 3.40 -12.37 2.53
CA ARG A 213 2.41 -13.11 3.31
C ARG A 213 1.51 -12.16 4.08
N ILE A 214 0.21 -12.26 3.84
CA ILE A 214 -0.79 -11.50 4.58
C ILE A 214 -1.56 -12.48 5.46
N THR A 215 -1.65 -12.18 6.76
CA THR A 215 -2.36 -13.00 7.76
C THR A 215 -3.35 -12.10 8.50
N ALA A 216 -4.64 -12.40 8.37
CA ALA A 216 -5.69 -11.72 9.12
C ALA A 216 -6.20 -12.63 10.25
N ALA A 217 -6.28 -12.08 11.45
CA ALA A 217 -6.85 -12.74 12.63
C ALA A 217 -8.04 -11.94 13.12
N ASN A 218 -9.23 -12.54 13.10
CA ASN A 218 -10.40 -11.98 13.75
C ASN A 218 -10.22 -12.11 15.28
N ARG A 219 -10.24 -10.98 15.98
CA ARG A 219 -10.14 -10.92 17.45
C ARG A 219 -11.51 -10.89 18.11
N GLY A 220 -12.54 -10.48 17.38
CA GLY A 220 -13.89 -10.42 17.87
C GLY A 220 -14.51 -11.79 18.15
N PRO A 221 -15.59 -11.83 18.96
CA PRO A 221 -16.23 -13.09 19.36
C PRO A 221 -17.04 -13.76 18.25
N GLU A 222 -17.35 -13.05 17.18
CA GLU A 222 -18.21 -13.51 16.09
C GLU A 222 -17.48 -13.49 14.75
N ALA A 223 -17.98 -14.24 13.77
CA ALA A 223 -17.53 -14.15 12.41
C ALA A 223 -17.79 -12.75 11.84
N ALA A 224 -16.80 -12.19 11.14
CA ALA A 224 -16.90 -10.87 10.53
C ALA A 224 -16.27 -10.90 9.12
N GLU A 225 -16.85 -10.12 8.23
CA GLU A 225 -16.39 -9.97 6.85
C GLU A 225 -15.11 -9.13 6.78
N LEU A 226 -14.18 -9.56 5.93
CA LEU A 226 -12.97 -8.82 5.63
C LEU A 226 -12.52 -9.10 4.20
N HIS A 227 -12.43 -8.06 3.39
CA HIS A 227 -11.80 -8.08 2.08
C HIS A 227 -10.35 -7.65 2.20
N LEU A 228 -9.46 -8.44 1.65
CA LEU A 228 -8.04 -8.16 1.53
C LEU A 228 -7.73 -7.88 0.06
N LEU A 229 -7.25 -6.68 -0.24
CA LEU A 229 -6.93 -6.22 -1.58
C LEU A 229 -5.45 -5.82 -1.66
N PRO A 230 -4.54 -6.78 -1.84
CA PRO A 230 -3.15 -6.47 -2.17
C PRO A 230 -3.12 -5.69 -3.47
N THR A 231 -2.54 -4.49 -3.42
CA THR A 231 -2.64 -3.51 -4.51
C THR A 231 -1.25 -3.20 -5.06
N LEU A 232 -1.10 -3.28 -6.38
CA LEU A 232 0.10 -2.90 -7.13
C LEU A 232 -0.23 -1.71 -8.03
N TRP A 233 0.63 -0.69 -8.05
CA TRP A 233 0.42 0.48 -8.91
C TRP A 233 1.70 1.18 -9.26
N PHE A 234 1.70 1.92 -10.37
CA PHE A 234 2.76 2.85 -10.70
C PHE A 234 2.45 4.24 -10.17
N ARG A 235 3.45 4.90 -9.55
CA ARG A 235 3.35 6.32 -9.19
C ARG A 235 3.20 7.14 -10.46
N ASN A 236 2.24 8.05 -10.45
CA ASN A 236 1.91 8.85 -11.63
C ASN A 236 2.97 9.93 -11.90
N ASP A 237 3.78 9.73 -12.92
CA ASP A 237 4.74 10.69 -13.44
C ASP A 237 4.52 11.01 -14.95
N TRP A 238 3.42 10.51 -15.52
CA TRP A 238 3.07 10.68 -16.94
C TRP A 238 1.95 11.70 -17.20
N SER A 239 1.25 12.20 -16.20
CA SER A 239 0.16 13.18 -16.36
C SER A 239 0.61 14.48 -17.01
N LEU A 240 -0.26 15.13 -17.75
CA LEU A 240 0.00 16.29 -18.62
C LEU A 240 0.78 17.43 -17.96
N TRP A 241 0.59 17.70 -16.69
CA TRP A 241 1.27 18.80 -16.01
C TRP A 241 2.73 18.48 -15.60
N ILE A 242 3.10 17.20 -15.49
CA ILE A 242 4.48 16.75 -15.33
C ILE A 242 5.17 16.70 -16.71
N ALA A 243 4.45 16.33 -17.76
CA ALA A 243 4.94 16.27 -19.13
C ALA A 243 5.40 17.64 -19.70
N GLN A 244 4.98 18.75 -19.11
CA GLN A 244 5.46 20.10 -19.48
C GLN A 244 6.95 20.30 -19.17
N SER A 245 7.59 19.46 -18.40
CA SER A 245 9.03 19.45 -18.14
C SER A 245 9.81 18.53 -19.08
N ASN A 246 9.64 18.66 -20.40
CA ASN A 246 10.49 18.15 -21.50
C ASN A 246 10.80 16.64 -21.63
N ARG A 247 10.07 15.74 -21.00
CA ARG A 247 10.08 14.32 -21.32
C ARG A 247 8.65 13.79 -21.23
N ALA A 248 8.03 13.52 -22.36
CA ALA A 248 6.84 12.68 -22.42
C ALA A 248 7.20 11.29 -21.86
N ALA A 249 7.02 11.10 -20.57
CA ALA A 249 7.23 9.80 -19.94
C ALA A 249 6.21 8.81 -20.57
N LYS A 250 6.70 7.72 -21.11
CA LYS A 250 5.82 6.69 -21.64
C LYS A 250 5.03 6.09 -20.49
N LYS A 251 3.69 6.12 -20.56
CA LYS A 251 2.80 5.56 -19.55
C LYS A 251 3.13 4.06 -19.32
N PRO A 252 3.37 3.64 -18.08
CA PRO A 252 3.59 2.24 -17.75
C PRO A 252 2.28 1.44 -17.84
N ASN A 253 2.38 0.10 -17.77
CA ASN A 253 1.21 -0.76 -17.87
C ASN A 253 1.29 -1.96 -16.92
N LEU A 254 0.16 -2.26 -16.27
CA LEU A 254 -0.14 -3.50 -15.58
C LEU A 254 -1.16 -4.26 -16.41
N ARG A 255 -0.97 -5.54 -16.62
CA ARG A 255 -1.93 -6.37 -17.35
C ARG A 255 -1.98 -7.78 -16.77
N GLN A 256 -3.17 -8.37 -16.77
CA GLN A 256 -3.32 -9.79 -16.45
C GLN A 256 -2.60 -10.63 -17.52
N ILE A 257 -1.90 -11.66 -17.09
CA ILE A 257 -1.23 -12.61 -17.97
C ILE A 257 -1.66 -14.05 -17.64
N GLU A 258 -1.42 -14.97 -18.58
CA GLU A 258 -1.58 -16.40 -18.31
C GLU A 258 -0.59 -16.84 -17.23
N ALA A 259 -1.06 -17.66 -16.33
CA ALA A 259 -0.28 -18.19 -15.22
C ALA A 259 -0.50 -19.71 -15.08
N ALA A 260 0.32 -20.36 -14.25
CA ALA A 260 0.16 -21.77 -13.93
C ALA A 260 -1.22 -22.04 -13.29
N ALA A 261 -1.72 -23.25 -13.44
CA ALA A 261 -2.99 -23.66 -12.83
C ALA A 261 -2.99 -23.39 -11.31
N GLY A 262 -4.03 -22.75 -10.81
CA GLY A 262 -4.15 -22.36 -9.40
C GLY A 262 -3.36 -21.10 -9.02
N THR A 263 -2.92 -20.30 -10.00
CA THR A 263 -2.22 -19.03 -9.80
C THR A 263 -2.87 -17.94 -10.64
N THR A 264 -2.88 -16.72 -10.15
CA THR A 264 -3.25 -15.51 -10.91
C THR A 264 -2.02 -14.61 -11.02
N ALA A 265 -1.76 -14.01 -12.19
CA ALA A 265 -0.57 -13.20 -12.40
C ALA A 265 -0.84 -11.90 -13.16
N VAL A 266 -0.05 -10.89 -12.80
CA VAL A 266 -0.03 -9.56 -13.41
C VAL A 266 1.39 -9.22 -13.84
N ALA A 267 1.57 -8.89 -15.11
CA ALA A 267 2.83 -8.33 -15.61
C ALA A 267 2.83 -6.81 -15.40
N ALA A 268 3.95 -6.30 -14.91
CA ALA A 268 4.21 -4.88 -14.72
C ALA A 268 5.33 -4.42 -15.66
N THR A 269 5.01 -3.52 -16.58
CA THR A 269 5.95 -2.99 -17.59
C THR A 269 6.13 -1.50 -17.41
N HIS A 270 7.37 -1.05 -17.25
CA HIS A 270 7.74 0.35 -17.09
C HIS A 270 8.96 0.70 -17.95
N PRO A 271 9.05 1.91 -18.53
CA PRO A 271 10.19 2.29 -19.41
C PRO A 271 11.58 2.23 -18.75
N LEU A 272 11.63 2.34 -17.43
CA LEU A 272 12.87 2.41 -16.64
C LEU A 272 13.05 1.25 -15.65
N LEU A 273 12.15 0.27 -15.66
CA LEU A 273 12.24 -0.95 -14.87
C LEU A 273 12.22 -2.14 -15.82
N ASP A 274 12.89 -3.21 -15.43
CA ASP A 274 12.72 -4.48 -16.12
C ASP A 274 11.29 -5.01 -15.87
N GLU A 275 10.84 -5.96 -16.68
CA GLU A 275 9.51 -6.53 -16.52
C GLU A 275 9.42 -7.32 -15.21
N LEU A 276 8.44 -6.96 -14.37
CA LEU A 276 8.13 -7.61 -13.11
C LEU A 276 6.82 -8.38 -13.21
N VAL A 277 6.71 -9.45 -12.46
CA VAL A 277 5.47 -10.23 -12.37
C VAL A 277 5.03 -10.35 -10.92
N LEU A 278 3.81 -9.90 -10.63
CA LEU A 278 3.12 -10.20 -9.37
C LEU A 278 2.30 -11.47 -9.56
N SER A 279 2.59 -12.50 -8.76
CA SER A 279 1.84 -13.76 -8.76
C SER A 279 1.12 -13.98 -7.45
N CYS A 280 -0.09 -14.50 -7.50
CA CYS A 280 -0.91 -14.84 -6.35
C CYS A 280 -1.33 -16.30 -6.39
N GLU A 281 -1.20 -17.02 -5.28
CA GLU A 281 -1.79 -18.36 -5.13
C GLU A 281 -3.32 -18.26 -5.16
N GLY A 282 -3.94 -19.08 -5.97
CA GLY A 282 -5.39 -19.15 -6.17
C GLY A 282 -5.88 -18.40 -7.40
N ASN A 283 -7.15 -18.64 -7.72
CA ASN A 283 -7.87 -17.90 -8.74
C ASN A 283 -8.54 -16.70 -8.05
N VAL A 284 -7.92 -15.53 -8.14
CA VAL A 284 -8.45 -14.30 -7.56
C VAL A 284 -8.99 -13.38 -8.64
N GLU A 285 -10.00 -12.60 -8.30
CA GLU A 285 -10.47 -11.51 -9.16
C GLU A 285 -9.45 -10.38 -9.15
N LEU A 286 -9.23 -9.78 -10.31
CA LEU A 286 -8.35 -8.63 -10.48
C LEU A 286 -9.17 -7.41 -10.91
N LEU A 287 -9.00 -6.31 -10.19
CA LEU A 287 -9.67 -5.02 -10.42
C LEU A 287 -8.64 -4.02 -10.92
N PHE A 288 -8.79 -3.55 -12.15
CA PHE A 288 -7.84 -2.63 -12.79
C PHE A 288 -8.42 -1.24 -12.92
N THR A 289 -7.58 -0.23 -12.60
CA THR A 289 -7.84 1.19 -12.86
C THR A 289 -6.56 1.89 -13.29
N GLU A 290 -6.66 3.19 -13.54
CA GLU A 290 -5.50 4.07 -13.66
C GLU A 290 -5.18 4.70 -12.30
N ASN A 291 -3.89 4.90 -11.97
CA ASN A 291 -3.49 5.78 -10.87
C ASN A 291 -3.51 7.24 -11.37
N GLU A 292 -4.69 7.70 -11.72
CA GLU A 292 -4.94 9.05 -12.24
C GLU A 292 -6.03 9.74 -11.42
N THR A 293 -5.92 11.05 -11.29
CA THR A 293 -6.87 11.87 -10.52
C THR A 293 -8.26 11.80 -11.13
N ASN A 294 -9.27 11.65 -10.31
CA ASN A 294 -10.67 11.81 -10.68
C ASN A 294 -11.00 13.31 -10.79
N HIS A 295 -10.77 13.88 -11.97
CA HIS A 295 -10.96 15.30 -12.23
C HIS A 295 -12.45 15.71 -12.17
N GLU A 296 -13.34 14.84 -12.65
CA GLU A 296 -14.79 15.10 -12.62
C GLU A 296 -15.31 15.23 -11.19
N LEU A 297 -14.78 14.44 -10.25
CA LEU A 297 -15.16 14.51 -8.84
C LEU A 297 -14.56 15.73 -8.13
N LEU A 298 -13.29 16.02 -8.40
CA LEU A 298 -12.52 17.00 -7.62
C LEU A 298 -12.56 18.42 -8.17
N PHE A 299 -12.79 18.58 -9.49
CA PHE A 299 -12.66 19.87 -10.16
C PHE A 299 -13.84 20.15 -11.09
N PHE A 300 -14.65 21.12 -10.72
CA PHE A 300 -15.85 21.47 -11.49
C PHE A 300 -15.55 21.73 -12.97
N GLY A 301 -16.28 21.04 -13.86
CA GLY A 301 -16.19 21.22 -15.30
C GLY A 301 -14.97 20.60 -15.98
N GLN A 302 -14.21 19.78 -15.27
CA GLN A 302 -13.13 18.98 -15.86
C GLN A 302 -13.63 17.56 -16.16
N GLU A 303 -13.07 16.95 -17.21
CA GLU A 303 -13.35 15.58 -17.61
C GLU A 303 -12.15 14.69 -17.28
N ASN A 304 -12.42 13.41 -17.02
CA ASN A 304 -11.39 12.40 -16.85
C ASN A 304 -10.84 11.94 -18.21
N GLU A 305 -9.53 11.72 -18.32
CA GLU A 305 -8.93 11.11 -19.53
C GLU A 305 -9.33 9.63 -19.69
N SER A 306 -9.58 8.95 -18.59
CA SER A 306 -10.05 7.56 -18.51
C SER A 306 -11.27 7.48 -17.61
N PRO A 307 -12.27 6.64 -17.92
CA PRO A 307 -13.38 6.37 -17.01
C PRO A 307 -12.95 5.55 -15.76
N TYR A 308 -11.76 4.97 -15.79
CA TYR A 308 -11.22 4.10 -14.73
C TYR A 308 -10.16 4.85 -13.93
N VAL A 309 -10.57 5.74 -13.05
CA VAL A 309 -9.68 6.61 -12.27
C VAL A 309 -9.25 5.98 -10.93
N LYS A 310 -8.38 6.66 -10.18
CA LYS A 310 -7.72 6.14 -8.98
C LYS A 310 -8.67 5.51 -7.97
N ASP A 311 -9.84 6.10 -7.76
CA ASP A 311 -10.89 5.67 -6.80
C ASP A 311 -11.87 4.63 -7.35
N GLY A 312 -11.72 4.20 -8.61
CA GLY A 312 -12.63 3.23 -9.22
C GLY A 312 -12.67 1.88 -8.51
N ILE A 313 -11.55 1.42 -7.91
CA ILE A 313 -11.55 0.18 -7.09
C ILE A 313 -12.40 0.37 -5.83
N ASN A 314 -12.32 1.54 -5.18
CA ASN A 314 -13.20 1.87 -4.07
C ASN A 314 -14.68 1.80 -4.49
N ASP A 315 -15.03 2.41 -5.61
CA ASP A 315 -16.40 2.45 -6.09
C ASP A 315 -16.92 1.06 -6.47
N CYS A 316 -16.06 0.22 -7.03
CA CYS A 316 -16.38 -1.17 -7.34
C CYS A 316 -16.67 -1.98 -6.06
N ILE A 317 -15.79 -1.91 -5.06
CA ILE A 317 -15.90 -2.74 -3.84
C ILE A 317 -16.97 -2.19 -2.89
N VAL A 318 -16.93 -0.89 -2.58
CA VAL A 318 -17.77 -0.29 -1.55
C VAL A 318 -19.18 0.02 -2.06
N GLN A 319 -19.29 0.49 -3.31
CA GLN A 319 -20.57 0.91 -3.91
C GLN A 319 -21.16 -0.13 -4.87
N GLY A 320 -20.42 -1.21 -5.19
CA GLY A 320 -20.84 -2.24 -6.14
C GLY A 320 -20.82 -1.79 -7.60
N ASN A 321 -20.16 -0.67 -7.93
CA ASN A 321 -20.07 -0.14 -9.30
C ASN A 321 -19.03 -0.88 -10.14
N GLN A 322 -19.43 -1.98 -10.77
CA GLN A 322 -18.57 -2.78 -11.65
C GLN A 322 -18.06 -2.00 -12.88
N GLY A 323 -18.74 -0.92 -13.27
CA GLY A 323 -18.33 -0.06 -14.38
C GLY A 323 -17.14 0.85 -14.06
N ALA A 324 -16.73 0.97 -12.80
CA ALA A 324 -15.62 1.81 -12.37
C ALA A 324 -14.23 1.15 -12.58
N VAL A 325 -14.19 -0.13 -12.93
CA VAL A 325 -12.95 -0.89 -13.17
C VAL A 325 -12.83 -1.35 -14.62
N ASN A 326 -11.61 -1.40 -15.13
CA ASN A 326 -11.36 -1.71 -16.53
C ASN A 326 -11.61 -3.20 -16.87
N PRO A 327 -12.62 -3.53 -17.69
CA PRO A 327 -12.93 -4.90 -18.06
C PRO A 327 -11.86 -5.55 -18.96
N SER A 328 -10.99 -4.75 -19.60
CA SER A 328 -9.88 -5.26 -20.42
C SER A 328 -8.71 -5.78 -19.58
N LYS A 329 -8.83 -5.79 -18.25
CA LYS A 329 -7.82 -6.31 -17.30
C LYS A 329 -6.43 -5.72 -17.53
N GLN A 330 -6.38 -4.39 -17.65
CA GLN A 330 -5.15 -3.62 -17.75
C GLN A 330 -5.33 -2.20 -17.21
N GLY A 331 -4.23 -1.55 -16.82
CA GLY A 331 -4.21 -0.19 -16.29
C GLY A 331 -2.86 0.14 -15.66
N THR A 332 -2.83 1.12 -14.79
CA THR A 332 -1.63 1.49 -14.02
C THR A 332 -1.77 1.23 -12.52
N LYS A 333 -2.94 0.72 -12.09
CA LYS A 333 -3.25 0.24 -10.74
C LYS A 333 -4.09 -1.04 -10.82
N VAL A 334 -3.81 -2.01 -9.95
CA VAL A 334 -4.55 -3.28 -9.83
C VAL A 334 -4.64 -3.69 -8.35
N ALA A 335 -5.77 -4.23 -7.97
CA ALA A 335 -5.99 -4.85 -6.66
C ALA A 335 -6.61 -6.24 -6.82
#